data_c4e4ab9c3564867365a3337df61b2aba
#
_entry.id   c4e4ab9c3564867365a3337df61b2aba
#
_cell.length_a   1.000
_cell.length_b   1.000
_cell.length_c   1.000
_cell.angle_alpha   90.00
_cell.angle_beta   90.00
_cell.angle_gamma   90.00
#
_symmetry.space_group_name_H-M   'P 1'
#
loop_
_entity.id
_entity.type
_entity.pdbx_description
1 polymer ?
#
loop_
_entity_poly.entity_id
_entity_poly.type
_entity_poly.pdbx_seq_one_letter_code
_entity_poly.pdbx_strand_id
1 'polypeptide(L)'
;DIALAPEFTAEISAADTVDYYTIEVSDELIEQQVKMYTQRAAKYDKVEQYEDKDMIKGLLAELDENGNTKEGGIQVEGAVMMPAYMKNDEQKTIFNGAKVNDVLVFNPAVAFDNNEAELSSLLKIKKEEVAGVKGNFSFQVEEITRMVPAELNQELFDNVFGEGTVSSEEEFRAKIKEGIAKQFESDSDYKFLIDVREYLVNKIGKLEFPDALLKRIMLLNNEEKGEAFVAENYDKSIEELTWHLIKEQLVEAND
;
A
#
# COMPACT_ATOMS: atom_id res chain seq x y z
N ASP A 1 -20.62 -14.04 -42.99
CA ASP A 1 -21.01 -12.65 -42.75
C ASP A 1 -19.73 -11.81 -42.70
N ILE A 2 -19.73 -10.63 -43.28
CA ILE A 2 -18.61 -9.67 -43.32
C ILE A 2 -19.12 -8.37 -42.73
N ALA A 3 -18.42 -7.79 -41.77
CA ALA A 3 -18.62 -6.44 -41.30
C ALA A 3 -17.57 -5.54 -41.97
N LEU A 4 -17.98 -4.44 -42.53
CA LEU A 4 -17.06 -3.42 -43.01
C LEU A 4 -16.90 -2.37 -41.91
N ALA A 5 -15.70 -1.81 -41.81
CA ALA A 5 -15.45 -0.65 -40.95
C ALA A 5 -16.25 0.56 -41.51
N PRO A 6 -16.77 1.42 -40.64
CA PRO A 6 -17.40 2.67 -41.06
C PRO A 6 -16.39 3.57 -41.79
N GLU A 7 -16.90 4.34 -42.75
CA GLU A 7 -16.08 5.35 -43.43
C GLU A 7 -15.94 6.59 -42.53
N PHE A 8 -14.72 6.96 -42.19
CA PHE A 8 -14.37 8.16 -41.44
C PHE A 8 -12.92 8.57 -41.77
N THR A 9 -12.54 9.77 -41.36
CA THR A 9 -11.16 10.26 -41.52
C THR A 9 -10.62 10.68 -40.16
N ALA A 10 -9.54 10.08 -39.71
CA ALA A 10 -8.81 10.47 -38.52
C ALA A 10 -7.56 11.27 -38.91
N GLU A 11 -7.54 12.55 -38.58
CA GLU A 11 -6.43 13.46 -38.88
C GLU A 11 -6.02 14.22 -37.61
N ILE A 12 -4.72 14.35 -37.40
CA ILE A 12 -4.10 15.22 -36.39
C ILE A 12 -3.43 16.39 -37.13
N SER A 13 -3.68 17.58 -36.68
CA SER A 13 -3.12 18.82 -37.24
C SER A 13 -2.53 19.71 -36.12
N ALA A 14 -1.80 20.73 -36.50
CA ALA A 14 -1.28 21.74 -35.56
C ALA A 14 -2.39 22.57 -34.85
N ALA A 15 -3.66 22.44 -35.26
CA ALA A 15 -4.78 23.06 -34.59
C ALA A 15 -5.35 22.21 -33.45
N ASP A 16 -4.98 20.93 -33.37
CA ASP A 16 -5.39 20.06 -32.30
C ASP A 16 -4.55 20.31 -31.04
N THR A 17 -5.20 20.51 -29.91
CA THR A 17 -4.54 20.76 -28.63
C THR A 17 -5.13 19.87 -27.56
N VAL A 18 -4.25 19.22 -26.81
CA VAL A 18 -4.59 18.45 -25.63
C VAL A 18 -3.67 18.91 -24.50
N ASP A 19 -4.22 19.20 -23.33
CA ASP A 19 -3.43 19.66 -22.19
C ASP A 19 -2.53 18.54 -21.68
N TYR A 20 -1.27 18.90 -21.40
CA TYR A 20 -0.32 18.01 -20.73
C TYR A 20 -0.12 18.49 -19.29
N TYR A 21 -0.48 17.65 -18.32
CA TYR A 21 -0.39 17.98 -16.91
C TYR A 21 0.92 17.50 -16.34
N THR A 22 1.65 18.38 -15.64
CA THR A 22 2.83 18.04 -14.88
C THR A 22 2.51 18.02 -13.39
N ILE A 23 3.08 17.06 -12.65
CA ILE A 23 2.92 16.94 -11.21
C ILE A 23 4.16 17.50 -10.55
N GLU A 24 3.98 18.46 -9.65
CA GLU A 24 5.08 19.08 -8.91
C GLU A 24 5.46 18.21 -7.70
N VAL A 25 6.75 17.98 -7.50
CA VAL A 25 7.27 17.25 -6.34
C VAL A 25 7.37 18.19 -5.16
N SER A 26 6.51 18.01 -4.16
CA SER A 26 6.55 18.82 -2.94
C SER A 26 7.67 18.39 -1.99
N ASP A 27 8.11 19.31 -1.13
CA ASP A 27 9.11 19.02 -0.10
C ASP A 27 8.59 17.95 0.89
N GLU A 28 7.29 17.90 1.15
CA GLU A 28 6.67 16.87 2.00
C GLU A 28 6.84 15.47 1.43
N LEU A 29 6.72 15.29 0.12
CA LEU A 29 6.96 14.00 -0.55
C LEU A 29 8.42 13.59 -0.44
N ILE A 30 9.35 14.53 -0.56
CA ILE A 30 10.78 14.28 -0.37
C ILE A 30 11.04 13.84 1.08
N GLU A 31 10.50 14.55 2.07
CA GLU A 31 10.64 14.21 3.50
C GLU A 31 10.04 12.84 3.83
N GLN A 32 8.89 12.50 3.28
CA GLN A 32 8.29 11.18 3.45
C GLN A 32 9.19 10.08 2.90
N GLN A 33 9.81 10.31 1.74
CA GLN A 33 10.73 9.37 1.14
C GLN A 33 12.04 9.23 1.93
N VAL A 34 12.59 10.34 2.42
CA VAL A 34 13.76 10.36 3.32
C VAL A 34 13.46 9.55 4.58
N LYS A 35 12.31 9.80 5.21
CA LYS A 35 11.86 9.06 6.39
C LYS A 35 11.72 7.57 6.13
N MET A 36 11.19 7.20 4.97
CA MET A 36 11.07 5.80 4.59
C MET A 36 12.46 5.13 4.46
N TYR A 37 13.43 5.78 3.82
CA TYR A 37 14.79 5.25 3.70
C TYR A 37 15.49 5.13 5.05
N THR A 38 15.41 6.15 5.91
CA THR A 38 16.02 6.13 7.25
C THR A 38 15.40 5.07 8.15
N GLN A 39 14.09 4.86 8.07
CA GLN A 39 13.39 3.80 8.81
C GLN A 39 13.72 2.40 8.27
N ARG A 40 13.86 2.24 6.95
CA ARG A 40 14.22 0.96 6.33
C ARG A 40 15.64 0.51 6.70
N ALA A 41 16.54 1.46 6.87
CA ALA A 41 17.93 1.25 7.29
C ALA A 41 18.12 1.39 8.82
N ALA A 42 17.03 1.41 9.60
CA ALA A 42 17.08 1.57 11.05
C ALA A 42 17.88 0.45 11.72
N LYS A 43 18.55 0.81 12.81
CA LYS A 43 19.16 -0.13 13.75
C LYS A 43 18.22 -0.35 14.92
N TYR A 44 18.38 -1.47 15.58
CA TYR A 44 17.57 -1.84 16.75
C TYR A 44 18.49 -1.96 17.95
N ASP A 45 18.41 -0.98 18.85
CA ASP A 45 19.24 -0.92 20.04
C ASP A 45 18.49 -1.48 21.24
N LYS A 46 19.20 -2.26 22.10
CA LYS A 46 18.67 -2.68 23.39
C LYS A 46 18.76 -1.50 24.35
N VAL A 47 17.65 -1.23 25.03
CA VAL A 47 17.53 -0.14 25.99
C VAL A 47 17.00 -0.67 27.32
N GLU A 48 17.27 0.05 28.40
CA GLU A 48 16.89 -0.36 29.77
C GLU A 48 15.49 0.13 30.18
N GLN A 49 14.96 1.15 29.49
CA GLN A 49 13.67 1.75 29.83
C GLN A 49 12.83 1.97 28.58
N TYR A 50 11.55 1.58 28.68
CA TYR A 50 10.56 1.74 27.62
C TYR A 50 10.22 3.21 27.37
N GLU A 51 10.22 3.57 26.11
CA GLU A 51 9.63 4.78 25.56
C GLU A 51 8.61 4.41 24.47
N ASP A 52 7.76 5.37 24.11
CA ASP A 52 6.73 5.14 23.09
C ASP A 52 7.33 4.59 21.78
N LYS A 53 6.69 3.56 21.23
CA LYS A 53 7.08 2.80 20.04
C LYS A 53 8.24 1.80 20.20
N ASP A 54 8.81 1.65 21.39
CA ASP A 54 9.72 0.55 21.63
C ASP A 54 8.99 -0.80 21.56
N MET A 55 9.72 -1.81 21.15
CA MET A 55 9.27 -3.20 21.18
C MET A 55 9.73 -3.82 22.49
N ILE A 56 8.82 -4.50 23.20
CA ILE A 56 9.16 -5.24 24.42
C ILE A 56 9.01 -6.73 24.20
N LYS A 57 9.95 -7.48 24.76
CA LYS A 57 9.96 -8.93 24.78
C LYS A 57 10.00 -9.42 26.22
N GLY A 58 9.25 -10.47 26.54
CA GLY A 58 9.25 -10.99 27.89
C GLY A 58 8.40 -12.24 28.07
N LEU A 59 8.25 -12.63 29.33
CA LEU A 59 7.40 -13.74 29.74
C LEU A 59 5.99 -13.21 30.02
N LEU A 60 5.01 -13.72 29.29
CA LEU A 60 3.59 -13.44 29.47
C LEU A 60 2.92 -14.63 30.16
N ALA A 61 2.18 -14.41 31.25
CA ALA A 61 1.50 -15.46 31.98
C ALA A 61 0.09 -15.04 32.43
N GLU A 62 -0.90 -15.90 32.17
CA GLU A 62 -2.28 -15.71 32.64
C GLU A 62 -2.34 -15.73 34.16
N LEU A 63 -3.13 -14.81 34.74
CA LEU A 63 -3.34 -14.72 36.17
C LEU A 63 -4.73 -15.28 36.59
N ASP A 64 -4.77 -15.85 37.79
CA ASP A 64 -6.01 -16.22 38.45
C ASP A 64 -6.70 -15.00 39.10
N GLU A 65 -7.87 -15.18 39.71
CA GLU A 65 -8.65 -14.12 40.36
C GLU A 65 -7.91 -13.48 41.56
N ASN A 66 -6.90 -14.15 42.10
CA ASN A 66 -6.08 -13.66 43.22
C ASN A 66 -4.80 -12.94 42.75
N GLY A 67 -4.56 -12.89 41.45
CA GLY A 67 -3.37 -12.27 40.86
C GLY A 67 -2.13 -13.16 40.83
N ASN A 68 -2.28 -14.45 41.09
CA ASN A 68 -1.20 -15.43 40.96
C ASN A 68 -1.18 -16.01 39.54
N THR A 69 -0.05 -16.55 39.11
CA THR A 69 0.03 -17.30 37.88
C THR A 69 -0.97 -18.47 37.90
N LYS A 70 -1.86 -18.51 36.94
CA LYS A 70 -2.92 -19.49 36.81
C LYS A 70 -2.34 -20.87 36.46
N GLU A 71 -2.63 -21.88 37.27
CA GLU A 71 -2.22 -23.25 36.99
C GLU A 71 -2.88 -23.78 35.72
N GLY A 72 -2.07 -24.24 34.75
CA GLY A 72 -2.56 -24.66 33.43
C GLY A 72 -3.07 -23.50 32.53
N GLY A 73 -2.89 -22.25 32.96
CA GLY A 73 -3.21 -21.06 32.17
C GLY A 73 -2.22 -20.83 31.00
N ILE A 74 -2.51 -19.83 30.20
CA ILE A 74 -1.69 -19.46 29.05
C ILE A 74 -0.37 -18.88 29.55
N GLN A 75 0.75 -19.42 29.06
CA GLN A 75 2.10 -18.88 29.27
C GLN A 75 2.82 -18.79 27.93
N VAL A 76 3.45 -17.66 27.66
CA VAL A 76 4.22 -17.42 26.43
C VAL A 76 5.59 -16.88 26.79
N GLU A 77 6.60 -17.71 26.60
CA GLU A 77 8.00 -17.30 26.70
C GLU A 77 8.39 -16.48 25.47
N GLY A 78 9.13 -15.39 25.70
CA GLY A 78 9.58 -14.52 24.64
C GLY A 78 8.43 -13.87 23.84
N ALA A 79 7.30 -13.58 24.51
CA ALA A 79 6.21 -12.82 23.92
C ALA A 79 6.70 -11.43 23.51
N VAL A 80 6.38 -11.03 22.30
CA VAL A 80 6.79 -9.74 21.73
C VAL A 80 5.57 -8.88 21.48
N MET A 81 5.60 -7.64 21.95
CA MET A 81 4.55 -6.66 21.67
C MET A 81 5.10 -5.23 21.63
N MET A 82 4.34 -4.35 21.02
CA MET A 82 4.55 -2.90 21.01
C MET A 82 3.35 -2.24 21.72
N PRO A 83 3.49 -1.81 22.98
CA PRO A 83 2.39 -1.17 23.73
C PRO A 83 1.76 0.03 23.01
N ALA A 84 2.52 0.74 22.18
CA ALA A 84 2.04 1.84 21.35
C ALA A 84 0.83 1.47 20.46
N TYR A 85 0.68 0.20 20.07
CA TYR A 85 -0.43 -0.27 19.23
C TYR A 85 -1.67 -0.72 20.02
N MET A 86 -1.61 -0.71 21.35
CA MET A 86 -2.78 -0.95 22.18
C MET A 86 -3.86 0.10 21.89
N LYS A 87 -5.12 -0.32 21.85
CA LYS A 87 -6.28 0.54 21.57
C LYS A 87 -6.80 1.23 22.82
N ASN A 88 -6.58 0.63 23.98
CA ASN A 88 -7.02 1.18 25.27
C ASN A 88 -5.85 1.94 25.94
N ASP A 89 -6.07 3.24 26.19
CA ASP A 89 -5.05 4.13 26.73
C ASP A 89 -4.67 3.79 28.19
N GLU A 90 -5.59 3.28 29.00
CA GLU A 90 -5.31 2.88 30.37
C GLU A 90 -4.33 1.70 30.39
N GLN A 91 -4.56 0.72 29.52
CA GLN A 91 -3.66 -0.43 29.38
C GLN A 91 -2.30 -0.04 28.81
N LYS A 92 -2.27 0.89 27.86
CA LYS A 92 -1.04 1.43 27.29
C LYS A 92 -0.18 2.13 28.34
N THR A 93 -0.78 2.95 29.21
CA THR A 93 -0.09 3.70 30.26
C THR A 93 0.61 2.82 31.29
N ILE A 94 0.18 1.57 31.48
CA ILE A 94 0.84 0.60 32.38
C ILE A 94 2.31 0.40 31.99
N PHE A 95 2.63 0.50 30.71
CA PHE A 95 3.97 0.28 30.18
C PHE A 95 4.86 1.54 30.19
N ASN A 96 4.31 2.71 30.51
CA ASN A 96 5.07 3.95 30.51
C ASN A 96 6.21 3.92 31.51
N GLY A 97 7.43 4.06 31.02
CA GLY A 97 8.63 4.07 31.84
C GLY A 97 9.02 2.71 32.42
N ALA A 98 8.39 1.61 31.95
CA ALA A 98 8.74 0.26 32.34
C ALA A 98 10.23 -0.04 32.06
N LYS A 99 10.85 -0.84 32.90
CA LYS A 99 12.26 -1.21 32.80
C LYS A 99 12.43 -2.71 32.60
N VAL A 100 13.59 -3.09 32.13
CA VAL A 100 13.98 -4.49 32.09
C VAL A 100 13.88 -5.08 33.50
N ASN A 101 13.33 -6.28 33.63
CA ASN A 101 12.94 -7.02 34.81
C ASN A 101 11.69 -6.56 35.56
N ASP A 102 11.01 -5.50 35.13
CA ASP A 102 9.71 -5.14 35.69
C ASP A 102 8.67 -6.22 35.37
N VAL A 103 7.73 -6.40 36.29
CA VAL A 103 6.56 -7.26 36.09
C VAL A 103 5.31 -6.36 36.07
N LEU A 104 4.66 -6.30 34.94
CA LEU A 104 3.49 -5.46 34.70
C LEU A 104 2.25 -6.34 34.59
N VAL A 105 1.13 -5.86 35.09
CA VAL A 105 -0.16 -6.57 34.99
C VAL A 105 -1.08 -5.76 34.09
N PHE A 106 -1.58 -6.40 33.04
CA PHE A 106 -2.49 -5.79 32.09
C PHE A 106 -3.51 -6.81 31.57
N ASN A 107 -4.56 -6.33 30.92
CA ASN A 107 -5.56 -7.17 30.29
C ASN A 107 -5.40 -7.14 28.76
N PRO A 108 -4.89 -8.20 28.11
CA PRO A 108 -4.68 -8.22 26.69
C PRO A 108 -5.95 -8.01 25.87
N ALA A 109 -7.08 -8.62 26.31
CA ALA A 109 -8.35 -8.47 25.61
C ALA A 109 -8.83 -7.00 25.58
N VAL A 110 -8.69 -6.30 26.69
CA VAL A 110 -8.99 -4.86 26.79
C VAL A 110 -7.96 -4.03 26.02
N ALA A 111 -6.68 -4.35 26.16
CA ALA A 111 -5.60 -3.61 25.52
C ALA A 111 -5.73 -3.57 23.99
N PHE A 112 -6.13 -4.68 23.37
CA PHE A 112 -6.25 -4.81 21.92
C PHE A 112 -7.71 -4.85 21.42
N ASP A 113 -8.65 -4.38 22.23
CA ASP A 113 -10.09 -4.30 21.89
C ASP A 113 -10.64 -5.61 21.31
N ASN A 114 -10.28 -6.72 21.95
CA ASN A 114 -10.65 -8.08 21.54
C ASN A 114 -10.26 -8.44 20.09
N ASN A 115 -9.24 -7.81 19.52
CA ASN A 115 -8.78 -8.13 18.17
C ASN A 115 -8.20 -9.54 18.12
N GLU A 116 -8.91 -10.45 17.45
CA GLU A 116 -8.57 -11.88 17.38
C GLU A 116 -7.17 -12.13 16.78
N ALA A 117 -6.78 -11.36 15.76
CA ALA A 117 -5.48 -11.54 15.10
C ALA A 117 -4.32 -11.14 16.03
N GLU A 118 -4.44 -9.99 16.69
CA GLU A 118 -3.44 -9.50 17.66
C GLU A 118 -3.31 -10.44 18.86
N LEU A 119 -4.43 -10.83 19.46
CA LEU A 119 -4.46 -11.70 20.63
C LEU A 119 -3.97 -13.12 20.31
N SER A 120 -4.40 -13.69 19.18
CA SER A 120 -3.92 -15.00 18.73
C SER A 120 -2.39 -15.00 18.53
N SER A 121 -1.86 -13.93 17.95
CA SER A 121 -0.41 -13.77 17.75
C SER A 121 0.35 -13.60 19.06
N LEU A 122 -0.13 -12.75 19.96
CA LEU A 122 0.51 -12.45 21.24
C LEU A 122 0.48 -13.65 22.18
N LEU A 123 -0.68 -14.30 22.32
CA LEU A 123 -0.90 -15.39 23.26
C LEU A 123 -0.53 -16.77 22.70
N LYS A 124 -0.16 -16.85 21.42
CA LYS A 124 0.17 -18.10 20.71
C LYS A 124 -0.96 -19.16 20.77
N ILE A 125 -2.20 -18.71 20.70
CA ILE A 125 -3.40 -19.55 20.70
C ILE A 125 -4.14 -19.42 19.36
N LYS A 126 -5.09 -20.31 19.12
CA LYS A 126 -5.95 -20.23 17.93
C LYS A 126 -6.96 -19.09 18.05
N LYS A 127 -7.40 -18.54 16.93
CA LYS A 127 -8.38 -17.44 16.91
C LYS A 127 -9.69 -17.79 17.61
N GLU A 128 -10.13 -19.06 17.49
CA GLU A 128 -11.36 -19.56 18.11
C GLU A 128 -11.27 -19.58 19.66
N GLU A 129 -10.06 -19.62 20.21
CA GLU A 129 -9.81 -19.66 21.65
C GLU A 129 -9.74 -18.25 22.26
N VAL A 130 -9.54 -17.22 21.43
CA VAL A 130 -9.41 -15.81 21.88
C VAL A 130 -10.63 -15.33 22.66
N ALA A 131 -11.84 -15.72 22.24
CA ALA A 131 -13.08 -15.33 22.90
C ALA A 131 -13.17 -15.77 24.37
N GLY A 132 -12.40 -16.78 24.76
CA GLY A 132 -12.27 -17.28 26.14
C GLY A 132 -11.33 -16.46 27.02
N VAL A 133 -10.48 -15.62 26.42
CA VAL A 133 -9.46 -14.83 27.16
C VAL A 133 -10.10 -13.54 27.68
N LYS A 134 -10.31 -13.47 29.00
CA LYS A 134 -10.92 -12.29 29.66
C LYS A 134 -10.13 -11.80 30.88
N GLY A 135 -9.15 -12.60 31.33
CA GLY A 135 -8.39 -12.33 32.54
C GLY A 135 -7.22 -11.38 32.33
N ASN A 136 -6.62 -11.02 33.45
CA ASN A 136 -5.35 -10.28 33.45
C ASN A 136 -4.18 -11.22 33.22
N PHE A 137 -3.11 -10.65 32.73
CA PHE A 137 -1.83 -11.33 32.51
C PHE A 137 -0.72 -10.52 33.17
N SER A 138 0.29 -11.21 33.69
CA SER A 138 1.57 -10.59 34.01
C SER A 138 2.48 -10.62 32.80
N PHE A 139 3.22 -9.56 32.61
CA PHE A 139 4.28 -9.46 31.61
C PHE A 139 5.59 -9.10 32.31
N GLN A 140 6.52 -10.04 32.35
CA GLN A 140 7.87 -9.81 32.87
C GLN A 140 8.74 -9.34 31.70
N VAL A 141 9.18 -8.09 31.76
CA VAL A 141 10.01 -7.47 30.72
C VAL A 141 11.41 -8.06 30.75
N GLU A 142 11.82 -8.77 29.70
CA GLU A 142 13.15 -9.35 29.54
C GLU A 142 14.06 -8.47 28.68
N GLU A 143 13.50 -7.84 27.65
CA GLU A 143 14.25 -7.03 26.70
C GLU A 143 13.36 -5.90 26.17
N ILE A 144 13.95 -4.73 26.01
CA ILE A 144 13.35 -3.59 25.36
C ILE A 144 14.23 -3.21 24.17
N THR A 145 13.62 -3.09 22.99
CA THR A 145 14.34 -2.77 21.75
C THR A 145 13.77 -1.51 21.14
N ARG A 146 14.63 -0.54 20.90
CA ARG A 146 14.30 0.74 20.26
C ARG A 146 14.76 0.76 18.83
N MET A 147 13.84 1.10 17.92
CA MET A 147 14.16 1.37 16.54
C MET A 147 14.81 2.76 16.44
N VAL A 148 16.07 2.81 16.04
CA VAL A 148 16.82 4.04 15.80
C VAL A 148 16.92 4.23 14.28
N PRO A 149 16.22 5.21 13.69
CA PRO A 149 16.34 5.48 12.26
C PRO A 149 17.80 5.76 11.89
N ALA A 150 18.20 5.35 10.68
CA ALA A 150 19.53 5.64 10.19
C ALA A 150 19.75 7.14 10.06
N GLU A 151 20.96 7.59 10.35
CA GLU A 151 21.37 8.98 10.11
C GLU A 151 21.55 9.25 8.61
N LEU A 152 21.34 10.51 8.21
CA LEU A 152 21.63 10.96 6.84
C LEU A 152 23.15 11.11 6.67
N ASN A 153 23.81 10.01 6.41
CA ASN A 153 25.26 9.92 6.25
C ASN A 153 25.64 9.10 5.00
N GLN A 154 26.94 9.00 4.73
CA GLN A 154 27.45 8.32 3.54
C GLN A 154 27.01 6.85 3.47
N GLU A 155 26.95 6.14 4.61
CA GLU A 155 26.50 4.74 4.67
C GLU A 155 25.08 4.58 4.12
N LEU A 156 24.16 5.47 4.54
CA LEU A 156 22.79 5.48 4.03
C LEU A 156 22.75 5.83 2.53
N PHE A 157 23.50 6.84 2.12
CA PHE A 157 23.52 7.29 0.71
C PHE A 157 24.00 6.18 -0.22
N ASP A 158 25.07 5.50 0.15
CA ASP A 158 25.63 4.38 -0.62
C ASP A 158 24.67 3.17 -0.65
N ASN A 159 23.98 2.89 0.44
CA ASN A 159 22.99 1.82 0.50
C ASN A 159 21.76 2.08 -0.39
N VAL A 160 21.37 3.33 -0.56
CA VAL A 160 20.16 3.71 -1.33
C VAL A 160 20.48 3.88 -2.81
N PHE A 161 21.55 4.56 -3.15
CA PHE A 161 21.88 4.97 -4.52
C PHE A 161 23.13 4.31 -5.12
N GLY A 162 23.87 3.55 -4.32
CA GLY A 162 25.14 2.96 -4.69
C GLY A 162 26.34 3.83 -4.29
N GLU A 163 27.46 3.15 -4.02
CA GLU A 163 28.69 3.75 -3.53
C GLU A 163 29.18 4.92 -4.41
N GLY A 164 29.45 6.06 -3.78
CA GLY A 164 29.98 7.24 -4.43
C GLY A 164 29.02 8.00 -5.36
N THR A 165 27.74 7.61 -5.42
CA THR A 165 26.75 8.27 -6.27
C THR A 165 26.26 9.60 -5.67
N VAL A 166 26.19 9.68 -4.34
CA VAL A 166 25.73 10.83 -3.56
C VAL A 166 26.72 11.08 -2.44
N SER A 167 27.10 12.32 -2.24
CA SER A 167 28.13 12.72 -1.27
C SER A 167 27.63 13.67 -0.18
N SER A 168 26.39 14.15 -0.28
CA SER A 168 25.79 15.07 0.67
C SER A 168 24.28 14.83 0.83
N GLU A 169 23.72 15.34 1.95
CA GLU A 169 22.27 15.31 2.18
C GLU A 169 21.51 16.07 1.09
N GLU A 170 22.08 17.19 0.60
CA GLU A 170 21.46 17.97 -0.48
C GLU A 170 21.37 17.16 -1.77
N GLU A 171 22.45 16.47 -2.15
CA GLU A 171 22.45 15.56 -3.32
C GLU A 171 21.51 14.38 -3.11
N PHE A 172 21.42 13.83 -1.89
CA PHE A 172 20.50 12.75 -1.55
C PHE A 172 19.05 13.16 -1.79
N ARG A 173 18.66 14.35 -1.29
CA ARG A 173 17.31 14.90 -1.49
C ARG A 173 17.03 15.24 -2.97
N ALA A 174 18.03 15.76 -3.67
CA ALA A 174 17.93 16.05 -5.11
C ALA A 174 17.69 14.76 -5.94
N LYS A 175 18.39 13.67 -5.60
CA LYS A 175 18.20 12.36 -6.23
C LYS A 175 16.82 11.76 -5.94
N ILE A 176 16.33 11.91 -4.72
CA ILE A 176 14.96 11.50 -4.36
C ILE A 176 13.95 12.28 -5.20
N LYS A 177 14.10 13.61 -5.28
CA LYS A 177 13.24 14.48 -6.08
C LYS A 177 13.23 14.06 -7.55
N GLU A 178 14.40 13.79 -8.12
CA GLU A 178 14.53 13.30 -9.50
C GLU A 178 13.79 11.98 -9.72
N GLY A 179 13.92 11.03 -8.78
CA GLY A 179 13.22 9.74 -8.84
C GLY A 179 11.70 9.87 -8.79
N ILE A 180 11.18 10.71 -7.89
CA ILE A 180 9.73 10.98 -7.78
C ILE A 180 9.24 11.72 -9.05
N ALA A 181 10.00 12.69 -9.56
CA ALA A 181 9.65 13.42 -10.77
C ALA A 181 9.53 12.49 -12.00
N LYS A 182 10.46 11.53 -12.15
CA LYS A 182 10.37 10.52 -13.22
C LYS A 182 9.14 9.62 -13.10
N GLN A 183 8.75 9.26 -11.88
CA GLN A 183 7.53 8.51 -11.66
C GLN A 183 6.31 9.33 -12.08
N PHE A 184 6.25 10.60 -11.69
CA PHE A 184 5.16 11.51 -12.05
C PHE A 184 5.11 11.84 -13.55
N GLU A 185 6.26 11.86 -14.24
CA GLU A 185 6.31 11.99 -15.69
C GLU A 185 5.58 10.83 -16.37
N SER A 186 5.79 9.60 -15.91
CA SER A 186 5.07 8.43 -16.41
C SER A 186 3.57 8.51 -16.16
N ASP A 187 3.16 9.03 -15.01
CA ASP A 187 1.74 9.23 -14.69
C ASP A 187 1.12 10.35 -15.57
N SER A 188 1.90 11.42 -15.82
CA SER A 188 1.51 12.51 -16.71
C SER A 188 1.37 12.04 -18.16
N ASP A 189 2.30 11.24 -18.64
CA ASP A 189 2.26 10.62 -19.98
C ASP A 189 1.04 9.70 -20.13
N TYR A 190 0.77 8.89 -19.13
CA TYR A 190 -0.40 8.01 -19.12
C TYR A 190 -1.72 8.81 -19.17
N LYS A 191 -1.82 9.86 -18.34
CA LYS A 191 -2.99 10.77 -18.37
C LYS A 191 -3.13 11.44 -19.73
N PHE A 192 -2.04 11.93 -20.30
CA PHE A 192 -2.03 12.56 -21.61
C PHE A 192 -2.53 11.60 -22.71
N LEU A 193 -2.09 10.34 -22.70
CA LEU A 193 -2.57 9.34 -23.66
C LEU A 193 -4.09 9.08 -23.53
N ILE A 194 -4.61 9.07 -22.30
CA ILE A 194 -6.06 8.95 -22.06
C ILE A 194 -6.78 10.17 -22.65
N ASP A 195 -6.29 11.38 -22.39
CA ASP A 195 -6.91 12.61 -22.84
C ASP A 195 -6.86 12.75 -24.38
N VAL A 196 -5.75 12.35 -24.99
CA VAL A 196 -5.62 12.28 -26.46
C VAL A 196 -6.64 11.30 -27.04
N ARG A 197 -6.80 10.14 -26.42
CA ARG A 197 -7.82 9.16 -26.84
C ARG A 197 -9.22 9.75 -26.78
N GLU A 198 -9.57 10.34 -25.64
CA GLU A 198 -10.88 10.96 -25.43
C GLU A 198 -11.12 12.11 -26.43
N TYR A 199 -10.13 12.97 -26.62
CA TYR A 199 -10.17 14.07 -27.59
C TYR A 199 -10.44 13.56 -29.00
N LEU A 200 -9.69 12.55 -29.47
CA LEU A 200 -9.82 12.02 -30.81
C LEU A 200 -11.14 11.30 -31.05
N VAL A 201 -11.59 10.51 -30.07
CA VAL A 201 -12.91 9.85 -30.15
C VAL A 201 -14.03 10.90 -30.24
N ASN A 202 -13.96 11.95 -29.42
CA ASN A 202 -14.94 13.03 -29.44
C ASN A 202 -14.88 13.85 -30.76
N LYS A 203 -13.69 14.10 -31.31
CA LYS A 203 -13.49 14.82 -32.58
C LYS A 203 -14.08 14.06 -33.75
N ILE A 204 -13.89 12.74 -33.78
CA ILE A 204 -14.45 11.86 -34.83
C ILE A 204 -15.98 11.72 -34.67
N GLY A 205 -16.44 11.69 -33.42
CA GLY A 205 -17.84 11.49 -33.08
C GLY A 205 -18.27 10.02 -33.17
N LYS A 206 -19.57 9.81 -33.14
CA LYS A 206 -20.16 8.47 -33.14
C LYS A 206 -20.04 7.81 -34.50
N LEU A 207 -19.33 6.69 -34.57
CA LEU A 207 -19.28 5.82 -35.73
C LEU A 207 -20.47 4.87 -35.73
N GLU A 208 -21.02 4.59 -36.93
CA GLU A 208 -22.10 3.62 -37.09
C GLU A 208 -21.54 2.24 -37.41
N PHE A 209 -21.81 1.29 -36.54
CA PHE A 209 -21.39 -0.09 -36.68
C PHE A 209 -22.59 -1.00 -37.01
N PRO A 210 -22.36 -2.18 -37.64
CA PRO A 210 -23.39 -3.20 -37.81
C PRO A 210 -23.64 -3.94 -36.48
N ASP A 211 -24.29 -3.27 -35.53
CA ASP A 211 -24.46 -3.69 -34.14
C ASP A 211 -24.99 -5.12 -33.99
N ALA A 212 -25.98 -5.51 -34.80
CA ALA A 212 -26.55 -6.85 -34.73
C ALA A 212 -25.52 -7.94 -35.05
N LEU A 213 -24.64 -7.70 -36.03
CA LEU A 213 -23.58 -8.62 -36.40
C LEU A 213 -22.48 -8.66 -35.34
N LEU A 214 -22.05 -7.49 -34.85
CA LEU A 214 -21.00 -7.43 -33.82
C LEU A 214 -21.44 -8.06 -32.49
N LYS A 215 -22.68 -7.82 -32.06
CA LYS A 215 -23.25 -8.51 -30.87
C LYS A 215 -23.28 -10.02 -31.04
N ARG A 216 -23.64 -10.51 -32.22
CA ARG A 216 -23.63 -11.93 -32.52
C ARG A 216 -22.22 -12.51 -32.51
N ILE A 217 -21.23 -11.84 -33.07
CA ILE A 217 -19.83 -12.24 -33.04
C ILE A 217 -19.32 -12.27 -31.60
N MET A 218 -19.64 -11.23 -30.80
CA MET A 218 -19.26 -11.16 -29.41
C MET A 218 -19.86 -12.29 -28.57
N LEU A 219 -21.12 -12.66 -28.85
CA LEU A 219 -21.78 -13.80 -28.21
C LEU A 219 -21.11 -15.11 -28.58
N LEU A 220 -20.81 -15.34 -29.86
CA LEU A 220 -20.11 -16.55 -30.33
C LEU A 220 -18.72 -16.70 -29.71
N ASN A 221 -18.01 -15.60 -29.52
CA ASN A 221 -16.69 -15.61 -28.89
C ASN A 221 -16.75 -15.76 -27.35
N ASN A 222 -17.93 -15.65 -26.75
CA ASN A 222 -18.16 -15.70 -25.30
C ASN A 222 -19.40 -16.56 -24.96
N GLU A 223 -19.58 -17.69 -25.64
CA GLU A 223 -20.77 -18.54 -25.47
C GLU A 223 -21.04 -18.92 -24.02
N GLU A 224 -19.99 -19.18 -23.24
CA GLU A 224 -20.08 -19.54 -21.82
C GLU A 224 -20.65 -18.41 -20.93
N LYS A 225 -20.50 -17.13 -21.36
CA LYS A 225 -20.96 -15.96 -20.59
C LYS A 225 -22.36 -15.48 -20.96
N GLY A 226 -22.86 -15.87 -22.12
CA GLY A 226 -24.22 -15.63 -22.58
C GLY A 226 -24.57 -14.17 -22.96
N GLU A 227 -25.86 -13.93 -23.25
CA GLU A 227 -26.37 -12.63 -23.73
C GLU A 227 -26.23 -11.49 -22.73
N ALA A 228 -26.30 -11.77 -21.42
CA ALA A 228 -26.13 -10.76 -20.37
C ALA A 228 -24.76 -10.12 -20.43
N PHE A 229 -23.72 -10.89 -20.66
CA PHE A 229 -22.36 -10.38 -20.83
C PHE A 229 -22.23 -9.46 -22.05
N VAL A 230 -22.87 -9.83 -23.16
CA VAL A 230 -22.88 -8.98 -24.38
C VAL A 230 -23.59 -7.67 -24.11
N ALA A 231 -24.75 -7.69 -23.45
CA ALA A 231 -25.51 -6.48 -23.14
C ALA A 231 -24.73 -5.51 -22.23
N GLU A 232 -23.97 -6.04 -21.27
CA GLU A 232 -23.19 -5.24 -20.32
C GLU A 232 -21.90 -4.68 -20.93
N ASN A 233 -21.26 -5.40 -21.85
CA ASN A 233 -19.92 -5.06 -22.32
C ASN A 233 -19.88 -4.55 -23.78
N TYR A 234 -21.00 -4.54 -24.49
CA TYR A 234 -21.03 -4.17 -25.91
C TYR A 234 -20.58 -2.74 -26.16
N ASP A 235 -21.11 -1.78 -25.42
CA ASP A 235 -20.78 -0.37 -25.59
C ASP A 235 -19.28 -0.11 -25.38
N LYS A 236 -18.71 -0.70 -24.36
CA LYS A 236 -17.26 -0.64 -24.10
C LYS A 236 -16.44 -1.27 -25.24
N SER A 237 -16.92 -2.36 -25.80
CA SER A 237 -16.26 -3.02 -26.94
C SER A 237 -16.31 -2.14 -28.20
N ILE A 238 -17.38 -1.41 -28.41
CA ILE A 238 -17.51 -0.44 -29.52
C ILE A 238 -16.58 0.76 -29.31
N GLU A 239 -16.44 1.27 -28.10
CA GLU A 239 -15.45 2.32 -27.78
C GLU A 239 -14.01 1.86 -28.07
N GLU A 240 -13.66 0.64 -27.68
CA GLU A 240 -12.33 0.08 -27.95
C GLU A 240 -12.12 -0.13 -29.46
N LEU A 241 -13.13 -0.62 -30.17
CA LEU A 241 -13.07 -0.79 -31.63
C LEU A 241 -12.92 0.55 -32.34
N THR A 242 -13.68 1.55 -31.93
CA THR A 242 -13.58 2.93 -32.46
C THR A 242 -12.15 3.45 -32.28
N TRP A 243 -11.59 3.32 -31.07
CA TRP A 243 -10.23 3.74 -30.80
C TRP A 243 -9.19 2.98 -31.61
N HIS A 244 -9.40 1.67 -31.82
CA HIS A 244 -8.53 0.85 -32.65
C HIS A 244 -8.49 1.36 -34.10
N LEU A 245 -9.64 1.60 -34.68
CA LEU A 245 -9.76 2.11 -36.06
C LEU A 245 -9.15 3.51 -36.22
N ILE A 246 -9.33 4.39 -35.23
CA ILE A 246 -8.70 5.72 -35.21
C ILE A 246 -7.19 5.59 -35.24
N LYS A 247 -6.62 4.73 -34.36
CA LYS A 247 -5.18 4.50 -34.33
C LYS A 247 -4.63 3.95 -35.64
N GLU A 248 -5.32 2.98 -36.26
CA GLU A 248 -4.93 2.43 -37.56
C GLU A 248 -4.78 3.50 -38.61
N GLN A 249 -5.81 4.35 -38.78
CA GLN A 249 -5.74 5.44 -39.74
C GLN A 249 -4.63 6.46 -39.45
N LEU A 250 -4.42 6.80 -38.19
CA LEU A 250 -3.35 7.72 -37.80
C LEU A 250 -1.95 7.14 -38.05
N VAL A 251 -1.76 5.86 -37.84
CA VAL A 251 -0.48 5.18 -38.16
C VAL A 251 -0.28 5.15 -39.65
N GLU A 252 -1.27 4.71 -40.44
CA GLU A 252 -1.18 4.68 -41.93
C GLU A 252 -0.91 6.06 -42.55
N ALA A 253 -1.43 7.13 -41.94
CA ALA A 253 -1.24 8.49 -42.45
C ALA A 253 0.13 9.10 -42.11
N ASN A 254 0.91 8.48 -41.17
CA ASN A 254 2.18 9.01 -40.68
C ASN A 254 3.36 8.04 -40.87
N ASP A 255 3.16 6.87 -41.45
CA ASP A 255 4.19 5.97 -41.94
C ASP A 255 4.66 6.42 -43.34
#